data_445f70427c899665f5efbf98b39851a7
#
_entry.id   445f70427c899665f5efbf98b39851a7
#
_cell.length_a   1.000
_cell.length_b   1.000
_cell.length_c   1.000
_cell.angle_alpha   90.00
_cell.angle_beta   90.00
_cell.angle_gamma   90.00
#
_symmetry.space_group_name_H-M   'P 1'
#
loop_
_entity.id
_entity.type
_entity.pdbx_description
1 polymer ?
#
loop_
_entity_poly.entity_id
_entity_poly.type
_entity_poly.pdbx_seq_one_letter_code
_entity_poly.pdbx_strand_id
1 'polypeptide(L)'
;MRIVVLTGAGMSAESGLSTFRDSDGLWNNYNVEDVATPEGWARDPKLVTDFYNARRRELLAAKPCEGHRLVAELERKGHQVDVITQNIDNLHEQAGSTHVLHLHGELMKVTSSLAPNDPSQISTLPAGHPDVHIGDLAPDGSQLRPFIVWFGEPVPQIAPAIE
;
A
#
# COMPACT_ATOMS: atom_id res chain seq x y z
N MET A 1 -15.12 15.93 -18.29
CA MET A 1 -14.74 14.63 -18.89
C MET A 1 -14.42 13.70 -17.73
N ARG A 2 -14.78 12.42 -17.82
CA ARG A 2 -14.34 11.38 -16.88
C ARG A 2 -13.04 10.76 -17.41
N ILE A 3 -12.04 10.67 -16.55
CA ILE A 3 -10.70 10.14 -16.87
C ILE A 3 -10.39 9.05 -15.85
N VAL A 4 -10.00 7.87 -16.31
CA VAL A 4 -9.51 6.79 -15.47
C VAL A 4 -8.01 6.66 -15.69
N VAL A 5 -7.24 6.69 -14.60
CA VAL A 5 -5.77 6.60 -14.63
C VAL A 5 -5.35 5.32 -13.91
N LEU A 6 -4.76 4.38 -14.63
CA LEU A 6 -4.19 3.16 -14.04
C LEU A 6 -2.70 3.37 -13.81
N THR A 7 -2.23 3.19 -12.58
CA THR A 7 -0.82 3.35 -12.23
C THR A 7 -0.21 2.12 -11.58
N GLY A 8 1.09 1.98 -11.68
CA GLY A 8 1.90 0.93 -11.08
C GLY A 8 3.20 1.48 -10.49
N ALA A 9 4.08 0.59 -10.05
CA ALA A 9 5.29 0.93 -9.30
C ALA A 9 6.21 1.96 -9.98
N GLY A 10 6.24 1.97 -11.31
CA GLY A 10 7.02 2.94 -12.07
C GLY A 10 6.61 4.39 -11.81
N MET A 11 5.36 4.66 -11.47
CA MET A 11 4.88 6.00 -11.09
C MET A 11 5.62 6.54 -9.86
N SER A 12 5.96 5.69 -8.91
CA SER A 12 6.58 6.08 -7.63
C SER A 12 8.10 5.92 -7.61
N ALA A 13 8.70 5.39 -8.69
CA ALA A 13 10.16 5.19 -8.78
C ALA A 13 10.93 6.51 -8.66
N GLU A 14 10.46 7.57 -9.32
CA GLU A 14 11.08 8.91 -9.25
C GLU A 14 10.94 9.57 -7.87
N SER A 15 10.02 9.09 -7.03
CA SER A 15 9.90 9.52 -5.63
C SER A 15 10.90 8.82 -4.71
N GLY A 16 11.71 7.90 -5.23
CA GLY A 16 12.72 7.17 -4.49
C GLY A 16 12.23 5.86 -3.86
N LEU A 17 11.01 5.42 -4.17
CA LEU A 17 10.50 4.14 -3.72
C LEU A 17 10.97 3.03 -4.65
N SER A 18 11.58 1.98 -4.06
CA SER A 18 12.04 0.84 -4.84
C SER A 18 10.87 0.07 -5.43
N THR A 19 11.03 -0.36 -6.68
CA THR A 19 10.06 -1.21 -7.35
C THR A 19 10.43 -2.68 -7.15
N PHE A 20 9.41 -3.54 -7.13
CA PHE A 20 9.57 -4.97 -7.04
C PHE A 20 10.35 -5.60 -8.20
N ARG A 21 10.38 -4.96 -9.38
CA ARG A 21 11.03 -5.47 -10.59
C ARG A 21 12.52 -5.19 -10.69
N ASP A 22 13.06 -4.34 -9.83
CA ASP A 22 14.42 -3.83 -9.99
C ASP A 22 15.51 -4.81 -9.53
N SER A 23 15.16 -6.00 -9.04
CA SER A 23 16.13 -6.89 -8.40
C SER A 23 15.73 -8.38 -8.40
N ASP A 24 15.57 -9.00 -9.56
CA ASP A 24 15.49 -10.47 -9.71
C ASP A 24 14.60 -11.19 -8.65
N GLY A 25 13.41 -10.62 -8.35
CA GLY A 25 12.49 -11.17 -7.37
C GLY A 25 12.80 -10.80 -5.92
N LEU A 26 13.74 -9.89 -5.69
CA LEU A 26 14.00 -9.31 -4.37
C LEU A 26 13.29 -7.96 -4.24
N TRP A 27 12.72 -7.71 -3.07
CA TRP A 27 12.22 -6.39 -2.69
C TRP A 27 13.10 -5.86 -1.55
N ASN A 28 13.88 -4.83 -1.84
CA ASN A 28 14.87 -4.27 -0.91
C ASN A 28 15.76 -5.34 -0.26
N ASN A 29 16.31 -6.25 -1.07
CA ASN A 29 17.16 -7.38 -0.66
C ASN A 29 16.45 -8.49 0.14
N TYR A 30 15.12 -8.48 0.25
CA TYR A 30 14.33 -9.56 0.84
C TYR A 30 13.67 -10.39 -0.24
N ASN A 31 13.62 -11.71 -0.05
CA ASN A 31 12.81 -12.56 -0.91
C ASN A 31 11.33 -12.22 -0.73
N VAL A 32 10.63 -12.06 -1.84
CA VAL A 32 9.20 -11.75 -1.82
C VAL A 32 8.38 -12.82 -1.10
N GLU A 33 8.77 -14.07 -1.26
CA GLU A 33 8.12 -15.19 -0.58
C GLU A 33 8.20 -15.08 0.95
N ASP A 34 9.20 -14.39 1.49
CA ASP A 34 9.38 -14.21 2.93
C ASP A 34 8.59 -13.03 3.48
N VAL A 35 8.33 -12.00 2.67
CA VAL A 35 7.76 -10.73 3.15
C VAL A 35 6.41 -10.37 2.52
N ALA A 36 5.99 -11.05 1.45
CA ALA A 36 4.77 -10.72 0.72
C ALA A 36 3.90 -11.95 0.41
N THR A 37 3.85 -12.90 1.32
CA THR A 37 2.99 -14.09 1.25
C THR A 37 2.40 -14.42 2.63
N PRO A 38 1.21 -15.07 2.68
CA PRO A 38 0.69 -15.61 3.92
C PRO A 38 1.63 -16.61 4.60
N GLU A 39 2.34 -17.41 3.80
CA GLU A 39 3.29 -18.41 4.29
C GLU A 39 4.50 -17.74 4.96
N GLY A 40 5.01 -16.65 4.38
CA GLY A 40 6.09 -15.84 4.98
C GLY A 40 5.67 -15.24 6.32
N TRP A 41 4.44 -14.73 6.39
CA TRP A 41 3.86 -14.24 7.64
C TRP A 41 3.76 -15.33 8.70
N ALA A 42 3.27 -16.51 8.33
CA ALA A 42 3.15 -17.64 9.27
C ALA A 42 4.51 -18.12 9.79
N ARG A 43 5.55 -18.08 8.95
CA ARG A 43 6.91 -18.51 9.34
C ARG A 43 7.59 -17.52 10.27
N ASP A 44 7.52 -16.23 9.96
CA ASP A 44 8.22 -15.19 10.71
C ASP A 44 7.46 -13.86 10.66
N PRO A 45 6.42 -13.71 11.50
CA PRO A 45 5.64 -12.47 11.53
C PRO A 45 6.47 -11.25 11.95
N LYS A 46 7.53 -11.46 12.73
CA LYS A 46 8.42 -10.36 13.14
C LYS A 46 9.21 -9.83 11.95
N LEU A 47 9.80 -10.70 11.14
CA LEU A 47 10.52 -10.30 9.92
C LEU A 47 9.60 -9.47 9.00
N VAL A 48 8.39 -9.95 8.77
CA VAL A 48 7.40 -9.25 7.92
C VAL A 48 7.04 -7.90 8.52
N THR A 49 6.76 -7.85 9.82
CA THR A 49 6.44 -6.60 10.52
C THR A 49 7.58 -5.59 10.41
N ASP A 50 8.81 -5.99 10.66
CA ASP A 50 9.99 -5.12 10.56
C ASP A 50 10.21 -4.64 9.12
N PHE A 51 10.00 -5.50 8.13
CA PHE A 51 10.10 -5.15 6.72
C PHE A 51 9.13 -4.01 6.35
N TYR A 52 7.85 -4.13 6.70
CA TYR A 52 6.86 -3.09 6.38
C TYR A 52 7.03 -1.83 7.22
N ASN A 53 7.51 -1.94 8.47
CA ASN A 53 7.89 -0.76 9.25
C ASN A 53 8.96 0.07 8.52
N ALA A 54 9.99 -0.58 7.98
CA ALA A 54 11.02 0.09 7.20
C ALA A 54 10.46 0.75 5.93
N ARG A 55 9.54 0.07 5.23
CA ARG A 55 8.86 0.64 4.04
C ARG A 55 8.04 1.87 4.40
N ARG A 56 7.33 1.86 5.52
CA ARG A 56 6.57 3.04 5.97
C ARG A 56 7.47 4.23 6.26
N ARG A 57 8.62 4.01 6.88
CA ARG A 57 9.61 5.09 7.12
C ARG A 57 10.13 5.68 5.81
N GLU A 58 10.40 4.84 4.81
CA GLU A 58 10.78 5.30 3.47
C GLU A 58 9.68 6.14 2.82
N LEU A 59 8.43 5.67 2.91
CA LEU A 59 7.28 6.39 2.36
C LEU A 59 7.13 7.76 3.02
N LEU A 60 7.27 7.85 4.34
CA LEU A 60 7.14 9.12 5.07
C LEU A 60 8.25 10.13 4.69
N ALA A 61 9.42 9.66 4.25
CA ALA A 61 10.50 10.50 3.75
C ALA A 61 10.35 10.84 2.25
N ALA A 62 9.50 10.13 1.51
CA ALA A 62 9.29 10.35 0.09
C ALA A 62 8.27 11.48 -0.15
N LYS A 63 8.34 12.06 -1.35
CA LYS A 63 7.40 13.09 -1.80
C LYS A 63 6.83 12.72 -3.18
N PRO A 64 5.60 13.16 -3.49
CA PRO A 64 5.05 12.97 -4.82
C PRO A 64 6.00 13.47 -5.90
N CYS A 65 6.12 12.73 -6.99
CA CYS A 65 6.84 13.17 -8.18
C CYS A 65 5.92 13.99 -9.10
N GLU A 66 6.48 14.47 -10.21
CA GLU A 66 5.73 15.24 -11.20
C GLU A 66 4.54 14.47 -11.77
N GLY A 67 4.68 13.15 -11.98
CA GLY A 67 3.57 12.32 -12.45
C GLY A 67 2.36 12.36 -11.52
N HIS A 68 2.57 12.22 -10.21
CA HIS A 68 1.49 12.31 -9.23
C HIS A 68 0.82 13.71 -9.26
N ARG A 69 1.62 14.77 -9.39
CA ARG A 69 1.12 16.15 -9.43
C ARG A 69 0.30 16.43 -10.68
N LEU A 70 0.73 15.93 -11.83
CA LEU A 70 0.00 16.11 -13.09
C LEU A 70 -1.35 15.39 -13.07
N VAL A 71 -1.41 14.20 -12.51
CA VAL A 71 -2.69 13.48 -12.33
C VAL A 71 -3.65 14.28 -11.44
N ALA A 72 -3.18 14.78 -10.31
CA ALA A 72 -3.99 15.61 -9.42
C ALA A 72 -4.40 16.94 -10.08
N GLU A 73 -3.57 17.49 -10.95
CA GLU A 73 -3.90 18.72 -11.68
C GLU A 73 -5.07 18.54 -12.65
N LEU A 74 -5.21 17.36 -13.27
CA LEU A 74 -6.38 17.09 -14.12
C LEU A 74 -7.68 17.25 -13.34
N GLU A 75 -7.71 16.81 -12.09
CA GLU A 75 -8.87 16.97 -11.21
C GLU A 75 -9.11 18.46 -10.88
N ARG A 76 -8.04 19.21 -10.55
CA ARG A 76 -8.14 20.65 -10.31
C ARG A 76 -8.65 21.45 -11.52
N LYS A 77 -8.41 20.95 -12.73
CA LYS A 77 -8.92 21.53 -13.98
C LYS A 77 -10.38 21.20 -14.25
N GLY A 78 -11.06 20.53 -13.34
CA GLY A 78 -12.51 20.26 -13.42
C GLY A 78 -12.86 18.93 -14.11
N HIS A 79 -11.89 18.05 -14.32
CA HIS A 79 -12.18 16.69 -14.77
C HIS A 79 -12.55 15.80 -13.59
N GLN A 80 -13.44 14.84 -13.80
CA GLN A 80 -13.61 13.73 -12.87
C GLN A 80 -12.50 12.72 -13.12
N VAL A 81 -11.61 12.55 -12.14
CA VAL A 81 -10.45 11.67 -12.29
C VAL A 81 -10.53 10.52 -11.26
N ASP A 82 -10.59 9.31 -11.75
CA ASP A 82 -10.54 8.11 -10.93
C ASP A 82 -9.17 7.47 -11.11
N VAL A 83 -8.38 7.41 -10.04
CA VAL A 83 -7.06 6.75 -10.04
C VAL A 83 -7.23 5.34 -9.52
N ILE A 84 -6.82 4.35 -10.32
CA ILE A 84 -6.73 2.95 -9.93
C ILE A 84 -5.24 2.61 -9.86
N THR A 85 -4.73 2.33 -8.67
CA THR A 85 -3.30 2.10 -8.50
C THR A 85 -2.99 0.72 -7.94
N GLN A 86 -1.95 0.09 -8.47
CA GLN A 86 -1.36 -1.11 -7.88
C GLN A 86 -0.43 -0.77 -6.70
N ASN A 87 -0.12 0.52 -6.52
CA ASN A 87 0.81 0.98 -5.50
C ASN A 87 0.15 1.02 -4.13
N ILE A 88 0.93 0.69 -3.13
CA ILE A 88 0.51 0.72 -1.72
C ILE A 88 0.87 2.04 -1.03
N ASP A 89 1.63 2.92 -1.69
CA ASP A 89 1.94 4.25 -1.20
C ASP A 89 0.75 5.21 -1.35
N ASN A 90 0.79 6.31 -0.62
CA ASN A 90 -0.24 7.35 -0.64
C ASN A 90 0.20 8.61 -1.39
N LEU A 91 1.11 8.49 -2.35
CA LEU A 91 1.67 9.64 -3.05
C LEU A 91 0.67 10.32 -3.97
N HIS A 92 -0.28 9.59 -4.56
CA HIS A 92 -1.39 10.20 -5.30
C HIS A 92 -2.24 11.11 -4.42
N GLU A 93 -2.60 10.64 -3.23
CA GLU A 93 -3.38 11.42 -2.24
C GLU A 93 -2.59 12.62 -1.74
N GLN A 94 -1.28 12.44 -1.45
CA GLN A 94 -0.42 13.55 -1.05
C GLN A 94 -0.30 14.63 -2.13
N ALA A 95 -0.37 14.25 -3.40
CA ALA A 95 -0.36 15.20 -4.52
C ALA A 95 -1.69 15.94 -4.69
N GLY A 96 -2.78 15.44 -4.08
CA GLY A 96 -4.10 16.06 -4.11
C GLY A 96 -5.18 15.30 -4.88
N SER A 97 -4.91 14.10 -5.39
CA SER A 97 -5.95 13.24 -5.97
C SER A 97 -6.93 12.80 -4.89
N THR A 98 -8.25 12.92 -5.15
CA THR A 98 -9.30 12.64 -4.14
C THR A 98 -9.99 11.29 -4.35
N HIS A 99 -9.94 10.73 -5.55
CA HIS A 99 -10.54 9.45 -5.88
C HIS A 99 -9.45 8.46 -6.27
N VAL A 100 -8.91 7.77 -5.26
CA VAL A 100 -7.81 6.80 -5.44
C VAL A 100 -8.26 5.45 -4.92
N LEU A 101 -8.24 4.43 -5.78
CA LEU A 101 -8.56 3.06 -5.42
C LEU A 101 -7.26 2.24 -5.44
N HIS A 102 -6.92 1.67 -4.29
CA HIS A 102 -5.73 0.85 -4.10
C HIS A 102 -6.03 -0.63 -4.29
N LEU A 103 -5.58 -1.21 -5.40
CA LEU A 103 -5.83 -2.63 -5.73
C LEU A 103 -5.14 -3.59 -4.75
N HIS A 104 -3.97 -3.23 -4.25
CA HIS A 104 -3.14 -4.11 -3.41
C HIS A 104 -3.07 -3.68 -1.94
N GLY A 105 -4.00 -2.84 -1.49
CA GLY A 105 -4.00 -2.31 -0.13
C GLY A 105 -3.17 -1.03 0.02
N GLU A 106 -2.93 -0.65 1.28
CA GLU A 106 -2.29 0.63 1.61
C GLU A 106 -1.26 0.44 2.72
N LEU A 107 -0.04 0.90 2.48
CA LEU A 107 1.09 0.72 3.37
C LEU A 107 0.89 1.36 4.76
N MET A 108 0.19 2.51 4.79
CA MET A 108 -0.10 3.21 6.06
C MET A 108 -1.29 2.64 6.81
N LYS A 109 -1.91 1.56 6.32
CA LYS A 109 -3.00 0.87 7.00
C LYS A 109 -2.56 -0.48 7.54
N VAL A 110 -3.21 -0.88 8.61
CA VAL A 110 -3.05 -2.17 9.27
C VAL A 110 -4.40 -2.83 9.48
N THR A 111 -4.39 -4.13 9.69
CA THR A 111 -5.62 -4.92 9.83
C THR A 111 -5.39 -6.16 10.69
N SER A 112 -6.47 -6.89 10.92
CA SER A 112 -6.47 -8.19 11.60
C SER A 112 -5.73 -9.26 10.78
N SER A 113 -4.97 -10.11 11.45
CA SER A 113 -4.38 -11.30 10.82
C SER A 113 -5.38 -12.44 10.63
N LEU A 114 -6.55 -12.39 11.27
CA LEU A 114 -7.62 -13.38 11.11
C LEU A 114 -8.67 -12.95 10.07
N ALA A 115 -9.01 -11.68 10.01
CA ALA A 115 -10.01 -11.12 9.10
C ALA A 115 -9.48 -9.85 8.41
N PRO A 116 -8.48 -9.99 7.50
CA PRO A 116 -7.75 -8.84 6.98
C PRO A 116 -8.59 -7.91 6.09
N ASN A 117 -9.68 -8.39 5.54
CA ASN A 117 -10.56 -7.61 4.66
C ASN A 117 -11.83 -7.10 5.36
N ASP A 118 -12.00 -7.37 6.65
CA ASP A 118 -13.13 -6.83 7.42
C ASP A 118 -12.89 -5.34 7.70
N PRO A 119 -13.74 -4.43 7.17
CA PRO A 119 -13.56 -2.99 7.36
C PRO A 119 -13.49 -2.56 8.83
N SER A 120 -14.15 -3.28 9.72
CA SER A 120 -14.12 -2.99 11.17
C SER A 120 -12.75 -3.24 11.81
N GLN A 121 -11.88 -3.99 11.13
CA GLN A 121 -10.55 -4.36 11.61
C GLN A 121 -9.44 -3.48 11.01
N ILE A 122 -9.76 -2.66 10.04
CA ILE A 122 -8.79 -1.84 9.31
C ILE A 122 -8.63 -0.48 9.98
N SER A 123 -7.39 -0.06 10.20
CA SER A 123 -7.09 1.27 10.74
C SER A 123 -5.90 1.90 10.04
N THR A 124 -5.83 3.22 10.08
CA THR A 124 -4.71 3.98 9.52
C THR A 124 -3.71 4.33 10.62
N LEU A 125 -2.44 4.06 10.38
CA LEU A 125 -1.37 4.46 11.29
C LEU A 125 -1.09 5.96 11.18
N PRO A 126 -0.93 6.67 12.31
CA PRO A 126 -0.52 8.07 12.27
C PRO A 126 0.93 8.20 11.78
N ALA A 127 1.21 9.26 11.01
CA ALA A 127 2.54 9.51 10.46
C ALA A 127 3.63 9.63 11.55
N GLY A 128 3.28 10.13 12.74
CA GLY A 128 4.20 10.23 13.86
C GLY A 128 4.50 8.90 14.58
N HIS A 129 3.71 7.85 14.31
CA HIS A 129 3.87 6.53 14.93
C HIS A 129 3.61 5.43 13.88
N PRO A 130 4.51 5.28 12.88
CA PRO A 130 4.28 4.36 11.76
C PRO A 130 4.64 2.91 12.07
N ASP A 131 5.26 2.64 13.20
CA ASP A 131 5.76 1.32 13.54
C ASP A 131 4.71 0.45 14.21
N VAL A 132 4.68 -0.82 13.83
CA VAL A 132 3.91 -1.89 14.45
C VAL A 132 4.88 -2.85 15.13
N HIS A 133 4.50 -3.39 16.27
CA HIS A 133 5.30 -4.37 17.02
C HIS A 133 4.49 -5.67 17.19
N ILE A 134 5.20 -6.78 17.35
CA ILE A 134 4.55 -8.02 17.76
C ILE A 134 3.96 -7.81 19.16
N GLY A 135 2.68 -8.13 19.30
CA GLY A 135 1.88 -7.83 20.49
C GLY A 135 0.89 -6.68 20.31
N ASP A 136 1.03 -5.89 19.24
CA ASP A 136 0.01 -4.91 18.86
C ASP A 136 -1.17 -5.63 18.20
N LEU A 137 -2.36 -5.44 18.76
CA LEU A 137 -3.53 -6.23 18.41
C LEU A 137 -4.58 -5.44 17.64
N ALA A 138 -5.23 -6.12 16.71
CA ALA A 138 -6.41 -5.61 16.02
C ALA A 138 -7.63 -5.64 16.96
N PRO A 139 -8.76 -4.99 16.61
CA PRO A 139 -9.98 -5.03 17.41
C PRO A 139 -10.47 -6.42 17.77
N ASP A 140 -10.24 -7.42 16.91
CA ASP A 140 -10.62 -8.82 17.17
C ASP A 140 -9.62 -9.58 18.06
N GLY A 141 -8.57 -8.93 18.55
CA GLY A 141 -7.56 -9.53 19.42
C GLY A 141 -6.44 -10.26 18.68
N SER A 142 -6.47 -10.35 17.37
CA SER A 142 -5.38 -10.93 16.58
C SER A 142 -4.24 -9.94 16.37
N GLN A 143 -3.05 -10.47 16.04
CA GLN A 143 -1.89 -9.64 15.73
C GLN A 143 -2.20 -8.69 14.56
N LEU A 144 -1.88 -7.41 14.71
CA LEU A 144 -1.90 -6.47 13.60
C LEU A 144 -0.94 -6.91 12.50
N ARG A 145 -1.42 -6.87 11.26
CA ARG A 145 -0.63 -7.10 10.06
C ARG A 145 -0.80 -5.91 9.10
N PRO A 146 0.14 -5.75 8.11
CA PRO A 146 -0.04 -4.76 7.06
C PRO A 146 -1.34 -5.01 6.26
N PHE A 147 -2.07 -3.94 5.96
CA PHE A 147 -3.22 -3.99 5.05
C PHE A 147 -2.74 -4.00 3.59
N ILE A 148 -2.08 -5.08 3.24
CA ILE A 148 -1.48 -5.32 1.92
C ILE A 148 -2.02 -6.63 1.38
N VAL A 149 -2.38 -6.67 0.11
CA VAL A 149 -2.72 -7.91 -0.58
C VAL A 149 -1.42 -8.64 -0.94
N TRP A 150 -1.21 -9.78 -0.30
CA TRP A 150 -0.03 -10.62 -0.57
C TRP A 150 -0.29 -11.59 -1.71
N PHE A 151 0.80 -12.10 -2.29
CA PHE A 151 0.71 -13.13 -3.32
C PHE A 151 -0.04 -14.36 -2.79
N GLY A 152 -1.01 -14.85 -3.56
CA GLY A 152 -1.90 -15.95 -3.16
C GLY A 152 -3.17 -15.50 -2.44
N GLU A 153 -3.28 -14.23 -2.03
CA GLU A 153 -4.50 -13.69 -1.46
C GLU A 153 -5.45 -13.13 -2.54
N PRO A 154 -6.77 -13.14 -2.30
CA PRO A 154 -7.72 -12.48 -3.21
C PRO A 154 -7.49 -10.96 -3.23
N VAL A 155 -7.85 -10.32 -4.35
CA VAL A 155 -7.77 -8.87 -4.53
C VAL A 155 -9.19 -8.29 -4.47
N PRO A 156 -9.69 -7.86 -3.29
CA PRO A 156 -11.09 -7.47 -3.11
C PRO A 156 -11.49 -6.24 -3.93
N GLN A 157 -10.53 -5.39 -4.28
CA GLN A 157 -10.78 -4.14 -5.00
C GLN A 157 -10.84 -4.31 -6.52
N ILE A 158 -10.69 -5.51 -7.06
CA ILE A 158 -10.85 -5.76 -8.50
C ILE A 158 -12.27 -5.46 -8.98
N ALA A 159 -13.29 -5.93 -8.24
CA ALA A 159 -14.68 -5.70 -8.63
C ALA A 159 -15.05 -4.20 -8.63
N PRO A 160 -14.78 -3.42 -7.56
CA PRO A 160 -14.99 -1.97 -7.59
C PRO A 160 -14.19 -1.22 -8.67
N ALA A 161 -13.03 -1.74 -9.07
CA ALA A 161 -12.20 -1.10 -10.10
C ALA A 161 -12.78 -1.24 -11.51
N ILE A 162 -13.66 -2.21 -11.75
CA ILE A 162 -14.27 -2.47 -13.05
C ILE A 162 -15.54 -1.62 -13.25
N GLU A 163 -16.19 -1.17 -12.19
CA GLU A 163 -17.39 -0.33 -12.19
C GLU A 163 -17.08 1.15 -12.49
#